data_0e2261b1f88d87e61b16425181cb08f5
#
_entry.id   0e2261b1f88d87e61b16425181cb08f5
#
_cell.length_a   1.000
_cell.length_b   1.000
_cell.length_c   1.000
_cell.angle_alpha   90.00
_cell.angle_beta   90.00
_cell.angle_gamma   90.00
#
_symmetry.space_group_name_H-M   'P 1'
#
loop_
_entity.id
_entity.type
_entity.pdbx_description
1 polymer ?
#
loop_
_entity_poly.entity_id
_entity_poly.type
_entity_poly.pdbx_seq_one_letter_code
_entity_poly.pdbx_strand_id
1 'polypeptide(L)'
;MQVQYRMNEKIMTWSSRNFYHGFLYAAEAVSDRHLCDIPGITSDSFTKCVLKLYDSAGQNLREISNESKRAKSFGNMGEAAIVVDYVERLVSHGVTADMIAVIAPYNYQVKEHFHLAL
;
A
#
# COMPACT_ATOMS: atom_id res chain seq x y z
N MET A 1 4.60 22.29 16.91
CA MET A 1 4.97 22.04 15.49
C MET A 1 5.87 20.83 15.48
N GLN A 2 5.49 19.76 14.76
CA GLN A 2 6.26 18.53 14.65
C GLN A 2 6.63 18.32 13.18
N VAL A 3 7.89 18.00 12.89
CA VAL A 3 8.37 17.74 11.54
C VAL A 3 8.71 16.26 11.42
N GLN A 4 8.18 15.60 10.39
CA GLN A 4 8.52 14.23 10.04
C GLN A 4 9.42 14.19 8.80
N TYR A 5 10.30 13.17 8.72
CA TYR A 5 11.31 12.99 7.67
C TYR A 5 11.12 11.68 6.89
N ARG A 6 9.93 11.09 6.93
CA ARG A 6 9.67 9.74 6.42
C ARG A 6 8.79 9.73 5.18
N MET A 7 7.69 10.48 5.19
CA MET A 7 6.60 10.37 4.23
C MET A 7 6.48 11.61 3.35
N ASN A 8 6.09 11.38 2.10
CA ASN A 8 5.56 12.44 1.24
C ASN A 8 4.38 13.15 1.92
N GLU A 9 4.21 14.43 1.66
CA GLU A 9 3.16 15.26 2.27
C GLU A 9 1.75 14.72 2.02
N LYS A 10 1.46 14.21 0.82
CA LYS A 10 0.16 13.63 0.47
C LYS A 10 -0.20 12.42 1.35
N ILE A 11 0.79 11.56 1.67
CA ILE A 11 0.59 10.41 2.56
C ILE A 11 0.35 10.88 4.00
N MET A 12 1.13 11.86 4.45
CA MET A 12 1.08 12.38 5.82
C MET A 12 -0.20 13.16 6.12
N THR A 13 -0.76 13.87 5.13
CA THR A 13 -1.83 14.87 5.30
C THR A 13 -3.03 14.34 6.08
N TRP A 14 -3.46 13.10 5.79
CA TRP A 14 -4.59 12.51 6.51
C TRP A 14 -4.28 12.33 8.00
N SER A 15 -3.14 11.77 8.35
CA SER A 15 -2.70 11.60 9.73
C SER A 15 -2.51 12.93 10.44
N SER A 16 -1.92 13.92 9.77
CA SER A 16 -1.72 15.27 10.31
C SER A 16 -3.06 15.88 10.74
N ARG A 17 -4.06 15.81 9.87
CA ARG A 17 -5.40 16.40 10.14
C ARG A 17 -6.14 15.68 11.26
N ASN A 18 -6.10 14.34 11.29
CA ASN A 18 -6.95 13.55 12.18
C ASN A 18 -6.33 13.32 13.58
N PHE A 19 -5.00 13.25 13.67
CA PHE A 19 -4.33 12.90 14.93
C PHE A 19 -3.41 13.99 15.48
N TYR A 20 -3.01 14.98 14.67
CA TYR A 20 -2.05 16.00 15.05
C TYR A 20 -2.59 17.44 14.88
N HIS A 21 -3.91 17.60 14.73
CA HIS A 21 -4.57 18.90 14.60
C HIS A 21 -3.96 19.80 13.50
N GLY A 22 -3.37 19.20 12.45
CA GLY A 22 -2.68 19.91 11.40
C GLY A 22 -1.24 20.40 11.75
N PHE A 23 -0.71 20.03 12.91
CA PHE A 23 0.61 20.48 13.38
C PHE A 23 1.76 19.53 13.01
N LEU A 24 1.51 18.48 12.23
CA LEU A 24 2.54 17.62 11.66
C LEU A 24 2.86 18.09 10.24
N TYR A 25 4.15 18.30 9.94
CA TYR A 25 4.65 18.80 8.65
C TYR A 25 5.66 17.83 8.07
N ALA A 26 5.72 17.72 6.75
CA ALA A 26 6.77 16.98 6.06
C ALA A 26 8.00 17.88 5.91
N ALA A 27 9.19 17.34 6.19
CA ALA A 27 10.44 18.02 5.87
C ALA A 27 10.58 18.19 4.36
N GLU A 28 11.20 19.27 3.89
CA GLU A 28 11.38 19.59 2.48
C GLU A 28 12.01 18.43 1.69
N ALA A 29 12.98 17.72 2.29
CA ALA A 29 13.65 16.58 1.68
C ALA A 29 12.75 15.38 1.34
N VAL A 30 11.54 15.29 1.90
CA VAL A 30 10.60 14.18 1.70
C VAL A 30 9.21 14.63 1.26
N SER A 31 8.89 15.92 1.38
CA SER A 31 7.53 16.45 1.13
C SER A 31 7.01 16.15 -0.27
N ASP A 32 7.86 16.20 -1.28
CA ASP A 32 7.53 15.93 -2.69
C ASP A 32 8.29 14.73 -3.28
N ARG A 33 8.68 13.79 -2.44
CA ARG A 33 9.41 12.59 -2.87
C ARG A 33 8.49 11.61 -3.58
N HIS A 34 8.88 11.17 -4.78
CA HIS A 34 8.17 10.20 -5.59
C HIS A 34 8.98 8.89 -5.73
N LEU A 35 8.30 7.82 -6.10
CA LEU A 35 8.94 6.52 -6.34
C LEU A 35 9.97 6.61 -7.48
N CYS A 36 9.67 7.36 -8.54
CA CYS A 36 10.56 7.57 -9.68
C CYS A 36 11.82 8.41 -9.37
N ASP A 37 11.94 9.00 -8.17
CA ASP A 37 13.16 9.70 -7.76
C ASP A 37 14.25 8.72 -7.29
N ILE A 38 13.90 7.45 -7.10
CA ILE A 38 14.83 6.39 -6.74
C ILE A 38 15.57 5.94 -7.99
N PRO A 39 16.92 5.91 -7.99
CA PRO A 39 17.71 5.45 -9.14
C PRO A 39 17.31 4.04 -9.60
N GLY A 40 17.15 3.84 -10.90
CA GLY A 40 16.77 2.57 -11.50
C GLY A 40 15.27 2.34 -11.65
N ILE A 41 14.42 3.22 -11.10
CA ILE A 41 12.98 3.12 -11.28
C ILE A 41 12.53 3.92 -12.49
N THR A 42 11.69 3.31 -13.33
CA THR A 42 11.11 3.94 -14.52
C THR A 42 10.20 5.11 -14.11
N SER A 43 10.38 6.26 -14.75
CA SER A 43 9.60 7.48 -14.47
C SER A 43 8.41 7.60 -15.40
N ASP A 44 7.21 7.42 -14.88
CA ASP A 44 5.94 7.61 -15.59
C ASP A 44 4.82 8.08 -14.65
N SER A 45 3.57 8.13 -15.13
CA SER A 45 2.41 8.52 -14.32
C SER A 45 2.13 7.57 -13.16
N PHE A 46 2.50 6.29 -13.28
CA PHE A 46 2.30 5.29 -12.25
C PHE A 46 3.29 5.49 -11.07
N THR A 47 4.57 5.67 -11.36
CA THR A 47 5.63 5.87 -10.36
C THR A 47 5.66 7.28 -9.77
N LYS A 48 5.03 8.25 -10.43
CA LYS A 48 4.76 9.60 -9.89
C LYS A 48 3.54 9.66 -8.97
N CYS A 49 2.70 8.62 -8.96
CA CYS A 49 1.52 8.57 -8.11
C CYS A 49 1.92 8.20 -6.68
N VAL A 50 1.81 9.15 -5.75
CA VAL A 50 2.23 8.98 -4.35
C VAL A 50 1.25 8.14 -3.54
N LEU A 51 -0.04 8.27 -3.82
CA LEU A 51 -1.11 7.58 -3.10
C LEU A 51 -2.19 7.15 -4.10
N LYS A 52 -2.52 5.87 -4.12
CA LYS A 52 -3.53 5.30 -4.99
C LYS A 52 -4.58 4.55 -4.19
N LEU A 53 -5.83 4.87 -4.44
CA LEU A 53 -6.98 4.13 -3.91
C LEU A 53 -7.54 3.23 -5.01
N TYR A 54 -7.75 1.96 -4.68
CA TYR A 54 -8.52 1.02 -5.48
C TYR A 54 -9.88 0.80 -4.80
N ASP A 55 -10.94 1.20 -5.47
CA ASP A 55 -12.29 0.93 -5.03
C ASP A 55 -12.77 -0.38 -5.67
N SER A 56 -12.95 -1.41 -4.88
CA SER A 56 -13.47 -2.72 -5.29
C SER A 56 -15.00 -2.81 -5.25
N ALA A 57 -15.70 -1.73 -4.89
CA ALA A 57 -17.16 -1.71 -4.82
C ALA A 57 -17.78 -2.06 -6.19
N GLY A 58 -18.77 -2.95 -6.18
CA GLY A 58 -19.45 -3.38 -7.40
C GLY A 58 -18.73 -4.45 -8.24
N GLN A 59 -17.50 -4.85 -7.90
CA GLN A 59 -16.75 -5.89 -8.62
C GLN A 59 -17.15 -7.32 -8.20
N ASN A 60 -18.11 -7.46 -7.31
CA ASN A 60 -18.59 -8.75 -6.79
C ASN A 60 -17.48 -9.64 -6.16
N LEU A 61 -16.46 -9.01 -5.60
CA LEU A 61 -15.38 -9.69 -4.90
C LEU A 61 -15.90 -10.15 -3.53
N ARG A 62 -15.99 -11.47 -3.34
CA ARG A 62 -16.59 -12.05 -2.14
C ARG A 62 -15.55 -12.32 -1.07
N GLU A 63 -15.86 -11.89 0.15
CA GLU A 63 -15.12 -12.30 1.34
C GLU A 63 -15.32 -13.80 1.60
N ILE A 64 -14.24 -14.46 1.95
CA ILE A 64 -14.21 -15.85 2.43
C ILE A 64 -13.69 -15.86 3.86
N SER A 65 -14.15 -16.80 4.66
CA SER A 65 -13.69 -16.97 6.04
C SER A 65 -13.05 -18.33 6.23
N ASN A 66 -11.94 -18.34 6.98
CA ASN A 66 -11.36 -19.58 7.49
C ASN A 66 -11.82 -19.77 8.93
N GLU A 67 -12.65 -20.78 9.15
CA GLU A 67 -13.07 -21.17 10.49
C GLU A 67 -12.03 -22.10 11.12
N SER A 68 -11.03 -21.55 11.76
CA SER A 68 -10.19 -22.32 12.66
C SER A 68 -10.83 -22.35 14.05
N LYS A 69 -10.64 -23.45 14.78
CA LYS A 69 -11.16 -23.63 16.15
C LYS A 69 -10.71 -22.56 17.16
N ARG A 70 -9.76 -21.69 16.79
CA ARG A 70 -9.15 -20.67 17.67
C ARG A 70 -9.47 -19.22 17.32
N ALA A 71 -9.72 -18.92 16.05
CA ALA A 71 -10.08 -17.57 15.61
C ALA A 71 -10.66 -17.60 14.20
N LYS A 72 -11.74 -16.86 13.97
CA LYS A 72 -12.27 -16.60 12.64
C LYS A 72 -11.38 -15.54 11.97
N SER A 73 -10.90 -15.83 10.77
CA SER A 73 -10.12 -14.90 9.97
C SER A 73 -10.71 -14.79 8.57
N PHE A 74 -10.62 -13.62 7.98
CA PHE A 74 -11.25 -13.27 6.72
C PHE A 74 -10.21 -13.04 5.63
N GLY A 75 -10.61 -13.26 4.38
CA GLY A 75 -9.81 -12.98 3.21
C GLY A 75 -10.70 -12.78 1.99
N ASN A 76 -10.13 -12.15 0.97
CA ASN A 76 -10.76 -11.88 -0.31
C ASN A 76 -9.75 -12.17 -1.42
N MET A 77 -9.97 -13.25 -2.15
CA MET A 77 -9.08 -13.68 -3.23
C MET A 77 -9.00 -12.66 -4.37
N GLY A 78 -10.12 -12.01 -4.68
CA GLY A 78 -10.14 -10.98 -5.72
C GLY A 78 -9.33 -9.75 -5.34
N GLU A 79 -9.41 -9.31 -4.10
CA GLU A 79 -8.58 -8.21 -3.60
C GLU A 79 -7.10 -8.61 -3.54
N ALA A 80 -6.81 -9.87 -3.14
CA ALA A 80 -5.44 -10.40 -3.16
C ALA A 80 -4.86 -10.38 -4.59
N ALA A 81 -5.64 -10.77 -5.60
CA ALA A 81 -5.20 -10.73 -7.00
C ALA A 81 -4.89 -9.29 -7.46
N ILE A 82 -5.70 -8.29 -7.08
CA ILE A 82 -5.43 -6.87 -7.37
C ILE A 82 -4.09 -6.43 -6.75
N VAL A 83 -3.81 -6.87 -5.53
CA VAL A 83 -2.55 -6.53 -4.85
C VAL A 83 -1.35 -7.17 -5.55
N VAL A 84 -1.45 -8.45 -5.95
CA VAL A 84 -0.38 -9.15 -6.67
C VAL A 84 -0.08 -8.47 -8.00
N ASP A 85 -1.10 -8.18 -8.81
CA ASP A 85 -0.96 -7.45 -10.08
C ASP A 85 -0.27 -6.08 -9.88
N TYR A 86 -0.62 -5.38 -8.81
CA TYR A 86 0.01 -4.10 -8.48
C TYR A 86 1.48 -4.25 -8.07
N VAL A 87 1.82 -5.29 -7.30
CA VAL A 87 3.20 -5.61 -6.91
C VAL A 87 4.03 -5.99 -8.15
N GLU A 88 3.52 -6.86 -9.02
CA GLU A 88 4.18 -7.22 -10.28
C GLU A 88 4.46 -6.00 -11.14
N ARG A 89 3.51 -5.09 -11.21
CA ARG A 89 3.70 -3.83 -11.92
C ARG A 89 4.77 -2.95 -11.29
N LEU A 90 4.87 -2.85 -9.96
CA LEU A 90 5.96 -2.14 -9.27
C LEU A 90 7.32 -2.77 -9.62
N VAL A 91 7.42 -4.10 -9.57
CA VAL A 91 8.66 -4.83 -9.92
C VAL A 91 9.05 -4.60 -11.38
N SER A 92 8.10 -4.62 -12.31
CA SER A 92 8.36 -4.32 -13.73
C SER A 92 8.85 -2.90 -13.99
N HIS A 93 8.61 -1.95 -13.06
CA HIS A 93 9.14 -0.58 -13.11
C HIS A 93 10.49 -0.43 -12.38
N GLY A 94 11.06 -1.51 -11.88
CA GLY A 94 12.38 -1.52 -11.24
C GLY A 94 12.35 -1.44 -9.70
N VAL A 95 11.18 -1.52 -9.07
CA VAL A 95 11.08 -1.56 -7.61
C VAL A 95 11.50 -2.95 -7.11
N THR A 96 12.46 -3.02 -6.20
CA THR A 96 12.92 -4.29 -5.64
C THR A 96 12.03 -4.76 -4.49
N ALA A 97 11.99 -6.08 -4.26
CA ALA A 97 11.07 -6.68 -3.27
C ALA A 97 11.28 -6.16 -1.83
N ASP A 98 12.51 -5.79 -1.48
CA ASP A 98 12.85 -5.21 -0.17
C ASP A 98 12.32 -3.79 0.04
N MET A 99 11.87 -3.14 -1.03
CA MET A 99 11.20 -1.82 -0.98
C MET A 99 9.67 -1.93 -0.85
N ILE A 100 9.10 -3.15 -0.92
CA ILE A 100 7.66 -3.37 -0.97
C ILE A 100 7.19 -4.04 0.33
N ALA A 101 6.15 -3.51 0.94
CA ALA A 101 5.46 -4.15 2.05
C ALA A 101 3.96 -4.25 1.76
N VAL A 102 3.40 -5.44 1.91
CA VAL A 102 1.96 -5.70 1.83
C VAL A 102 1.42 -5.91 3.23
N ILE A 103 0.43 -5.13 3.62
CA ILE A 103 -0.15 -5.16 4.97
C ILE A 103 -1.63 -5.49 4.87
N ALA A 104 -2.09 -6.47 5.63
CA ALA A 104 -3.49 -6.82 5.78
C ALA A 104 -3.84 -7.05 7.25
N PRO A 105 -5.06 -6.68 7.71
CA PRO A 105 -5.46 -6.83 9.11
C PRO A 105 -5.79 -8.29 9.49
N TYR A 106 -6.02 -9.16 8.52
CA TYR A 106 -6.42 -10.55 8.72
C TYR A 106 -5.34 -11.53 8.25
N ASN A 107 -4.95 -12.45 9.13
CA ASN A 107 -3.94 -13.48 8.83
C ASN A 107 -4.30 -14.36 7.63
N TYR A 108 -5.59 -14.60 7.39
CA TYR A 108 -6.02 -15.38 6.23
C TYR A 108 -5.76 -14.62 4.94
N GLN A 109 -6.03 -13.32 4.90
CA GLN A 109 -5.71 -12.47 3.75
C GLN A 109 -4.19 -12.46 3.43
N VAL A 110 -3.34 -12.41 4.46
CA VAL A 110 -1.88 -12.48 4.27
C VAL A 110 -1.47 -13.79 3.58
N LYS A 111 -2.05 -14.93 3.99
CA LYS A 111 -1.78 -16.24 3.35
C LYS A 111 -2.21 -16.27 1.89
N GLU A 112 -3.38 -15.71 1.56
CA GLU A 112 -3.88 -15.66 0.19
C GLU A 112 -2.96 -14.82 -0.72
N HIS A 113 -2.38 -13.72 -0.24
CA HIS A 113 -1.39 -12.97 -0.98
C HIS A 113 -0.15 -13.82 -1.33
N PHE A 114 0.35 -14.62 -0.37
CA PHE A 114 1.50 -15.50 -0.61
C PHE A 114 1.19 -16.62 -1.62
N HIS A 115 -0.01 -17.19 -1.59
CA HIS A 115 -0.40 -18.26 -2.53
C HIS A 115 -0.55 -17.78 -3.98
N LEU A 116 -0.87 -16.50 -4.19
CA LEU A 116 -1.00 -15.92 -5.53
C LEU A 116 0.34 -15.40 -6.08
N ALA A 117 1.31 -15.11 -5.22
CA ALA A 117 2.63 -14.57 -5.61
C ALA A 117 3.69 -15.65 -5.89
N LEU A 118 3.38 -16.94 -5.66
CA LEU A 118 4.22 -18.11 -5.98
C LEU A 118 3.78 -18.78 -7.26
#